data_165dcc84616355d79dc5162a7a42a049
#
_entry.id   165dcc84616355d79dc5162a7a42a049
#
_cell.length_a   1.000
_cell.length_b   1.000
_cell.length_c   1.000
_cell.angle_alpha   90.00
_cell.angle_beta   90.00
_cell.angle_gamma   90.00
#
_symmetry.space_group_name_H-M   'P 1'
#
loop_
_entity.id
_entity.type
_entity.pdbx_description
1 polymer ?
#
loop_
_entity_poly.entity_id
_entity_poly.type
_entity_poly.pdbx_seq_one_letter_code
_entity_poly.pdbx_strand_id
1 'polypeptide(L)'
;GDVYKRQPVLRGITRVYVEVVQNVPLLLQVFVFYAIFPLLGLSLAAFWIGVLAIGIYHGGYISEVVRSGIGSIHRGQFEAAKSQGFSYWQSMFVIILPQAIRIIMPPLAVQAANLVKNTSVLALIAGGELMYFSNSFAGATSYYGPVYVVAALLYFAICFPLSRLALYLEHRTRSHRHLATGDATEALAEDTMEVTPGTHDITGRAAADTMAGGVQTMYGTVDIAPARAR
;
A
#
# COMPACT_ATOMS: atom_id res chain seq x y z
N GLY A 1 13.32 31.00 3.49
CA GLY A 1 13.18 30.60 4.92
C GLY A 1 11.78 30.06 5.27
N ASP A 2 10.72 30.52 4.63
CA ASP A 2 9.33 30.21 5.06
C ASP A 2 8.76 28.89 4.56
N VAL A 3 9.27 28.35 3.47
CA VAL A 3 8.82 27.04 2.92
C VAL A 3 9.20 25.89 3.87
N TYR A 4 10.32 26.00 4.57
CA TYR A 4 10.78 24.98 5.52
C TYR A 4 9.95 24.95 6.82
N LYS A 5 9.37 26.09 7.24
CA LYS A 5 8.52 26.19 8.43
C LYS A 5 7.11 25.65 8.23
N ARG A 6 6.58 25.62 7.00
CA ARG A 6 5.23 25.10 6.69
C ARG A 6 5.16 23.58 6.62
N GLN A 7 6.27 22.88 6.42
CA GLN A 7 6.29 21.42 6.29
C GLN A 7 5.76 20.65 7.51
N PRO A 8 6.07 21.00 8.77
CA PRO A 8 5.54 20.24 9.92
C PRO A 8 4.03 20.40 10.08
N VAL A 9 3.47 21.57 9.81
CA VAL A 9 2.02 21.81 9.89
C VAL A 9 1.27 21.04 8.82
N LEU A 10 1.71 21.13 7.57
CA LEU A 10 1.11 20.37 6.47
C LEU A 10 1.19 18.86 6.70
N ARG A 11 2.31 18.37 7.20
CA ARG A 11 2.46 16.95 7.59
C ARG A 11 1.49 16.55 8.69
N GLY A 12 1.30 17.42 9.70
CA GLY A 12 0.34 17.19 10.77
C GLY A 12 -1.09 17.08 10.23
N ILE A 13 -1.51 18.03 9.42
CA ILE A 13 -2.85 18.05 8.80
C ILE A 13 -3.07 16.80 7.94
N THR A 14 -2.11 16.47 7.06
CA THR A 14 -2.22 15.28 6.20
C THR A 14 -2.28 14.00 7.02
N ARG A 15 -1.51 13.91 8.10
CA ARG A 15 -1.52 12.74 8.98
C ARG A 15 -2.88 12.57 9.65
N VAL A 16 -3.42 13.64 10.25
CA VAL A 16 -4.75 13.62 10.88
C VAL A 16 -5.82 13.23 9.85
N TYR A 17 -5.77 13.81 8.64
CA TYR A 17 -6.70 13.45 7.56
C TYR A 17 -6.64 11.95 7.23
N VAL A 18 -5.45 11.40 7.01
CA VAL A 18 -5.28 9.99 6.66
C VAL A 18 -5.72 9.10 7.83
N GLU A 19 -5.37 9.43 9.07
CA GLU A 19 -5.77 8.66 10.25
C GLU A 19 -7.30 8.67 10.43
N VAL A 20 -7.98 9.80 10.28
CA VAL A 20 -9.44 9.88 10.36
C VAL A 20 -10.09 9.04 9.26
N VAL A 21 -9.65 9.21 8.02
CA VAL A 21 -10.23 8.51 6.87
C VAL A 21 -10.06 6.99 6.98
N GLN A 22 -8.89 6.53 7.45
CA GLN A 22 -8.62 5.10 7.54
C GLN A 22 -9.27 4.40 8.73
N ASN A 23 -9.57 5.13 9.81
CA ASN A 23 -10.13 4.57 11.04
C ASN A 23 -11.64 4.76 11.19
N VAL A 24 -12.28 5.55 10.32
CA VAL A 24 -13.74 5.72 10.29
C VAL A 24 -14.32 4.90 9.13
N PRO A 25 -15.36 4.06 9.36
CA PRO A 25 -16.00 3.29 8.31
C PRO A 25 -16.51 4.19 7.17
N LEU A 26 -16.29 3.80 5.91
CA LEU A 26 -16.76 4.55 4.75
C LEU A 26 -18.25 4.87 4.79
N LEU A 27 -19.07 3.88 5.16
CA LEU A 27 -20.51 4.05 5.30
C LEU A 27 -20.88 5.21 6.24
N LEU A 28 -20.20 5.31 7.37
CA LEU A 28 -20.43 6.38 8.33
C LEU A 28 -20.00 7.74 7.76
N GLN A 29 -18.88 7.79 7.04
CA GLN A 29 -18.44 9.02 6.37
C GLN A 29 -19.48 9.50 5.35
N VAL A 30 -20.04 8.59 4.54
CA VAL A 30 -21.09 8.92 3.57
C VAL A 30 -22.32 9.49 4.26
N PHE A 31 -22.77 8.88 5.37
CA PHE A 31 -23.91 9.41 6.13
C PHE A 31 -23.65 10.76 6.78
N VAL A 32 -22.44 10.97 7.30
CA VAL A 32 -22.04 12.27 7.87
C VAL A 32 -22.10 13.37 6.81
N PHE A 33 -21.55 13.13 5.61
CA PHE A 33 -21.65 14.11 4.51
C PHE A 33 -23.10 14.33 4.07
N TYR A 34 -23.88 13.26 3.97
CA TYR A 34 -25.29 13.34 3.58
C TYR A 34 -26.13 14.15 4.58
N ALA A 35 -25.82 14.04 5.88
CA ALA A 35 -26.51 14.79 6.93
C ALA A 35 -26.02 16.25 7.05
N ILE A 36 -24.72 16.49 6.91
CA ILE A 36 -24.13 17.80 7.19
C ILE A 36 -24.32 18.80 6.04
N PHE A 37 -24.20 18.38 4.77
CA PHE A 37 -24.27 19.31 3.65
C PHE A 37 -25.57 20.14 3.58
N PRO A 38 -26.76 19.57 3.77
CA PRO A 38 -27.98 20.37 3.85
C PRO A 38 -27.98 21.38 5.01
N LEU A 39 -27.39 21.02 6.16
CA LEU A 39 -27.27 21.92 7.31
C LEU A 39 -26.36 23.11 7.04
N LEU A 40 -25.38 22.94 6.13
CA LEU A 40 -24.50 24.03 5.67
C LEU A 40 -25.11 24.85 4.52
N GLY A 41 -26.36 24.57 4.14
CA GLY A 41 -27.02 25.23 3.01
C GLY A 41 -26.57 24.72 1.63
N LEU A 42 -25.84 23.60 1.57
CA LEU A 42 -25.35 22.98 0.34
C LEU A 42 -26.34 21.90 -0.12
N SER A 43 -27.25 22.23 -1.01
CA SER A 43 -28.20 21.26 -1.61
C SER A 43 -27.53 20.52 -2.77
N LEU A 44 -26.78 19.49 -2.47
CA LEU A 44 -26.18 18.60 -3.47
C LEU A 44 -27.04 17.35 -3.66
N ALA A 45 -27.15 16.86 -4.91
CA ALA A 45 -27.75 15.56 -5.15
C ALA A 45 -26.93 14.45 -4.46
N ALA A 46 -27.61 13.41 -3.97
CA ALA A 46 -26.98 12.29 -3.25
C ALA A 46 -25.79 11.66 -4.01
N PHE A 47 -25.87 11.60 -5.34
CA PHE A 47 -24.76 11.17 -6.20
C PHE A 47 -23.48 11.99 -5.97
N TRP A 48 -23.57 13.32 -5.96
CA TRP A 48 -22.39 14.18 -5.77
C TRP A 48 -21.85 14.15 -4.34
N ILE A 49 -22.73 13.98 -3.35
CA ILE A 49 -22.33 13.74 -1.97
C ILE A 49 -21.50 12.45 -1.89
N GLY A 50 -21.97 11.39 -2.55
CA GLY A 50 -21.27 10.13 -2.65
C GLY A 50 -19.91 10.23 -3.34
N VAL A 51 -19.83 10.95 -4.47
CA VAL A 51 -18.58 11.21 -5.18
C VAL A 51 -17.56 11.88 -4.27
N LEU A 52 -17.97 12.89 -3.51
CA LEU A 52 -17.10 13.60 -2.57
C LEU A 52 -16.67 12.70 -1.41
N ALA A 53 -17.60 11.98 -0.78
CA ALA A 53 -17.29 11.10 0.36
C ALA A 53 -16.33 9.97 -0.04
N ILE A 54 -16.62 9.27 -1.14
CA ILE A 54 -15.77 8.19 -1.66
C ILE A 54 -14.43 8.74 -2.16
N GLY A 55 -14.44 9.90 -2.81
CA GLY A 55 -13.21 10.56 -3.26
C GLY A 55 -12.29 10.95 -2.11
N ILE A 56 -12.82 11.51 -1.04
CA ILE A 56 -12.07 11.83 0.18
C ILE A 56 -11.55 10.54 0.83
N TYR A 57 -12.38 9.51 0.94
CA TYR A 57 -11.98 8.24 1.51
C TYR A 57 -10.82 7.59 0.73
N HIS A 58 -10.98 7.38 -0.57
CA HIS A 58 -9.93 6.78 -1.39
C HIS A 58 -8.72 7.68 -1.57
N GLY A 59 -8.90 9.01 -1.53
CA GLY A 59 -7.81 9.98 -1.53
C GLY A 59 -6.83 9.77 -0.37
N GLY A 60 -7.33 9.48 0.83
CA GLY A 60 -6.51 9.13 1.99
C GLY A 60 -5.67 7.85 1.74
N TYR A 61 -6.28 6.79 1.25
CA TYR A 61 -5.58 5.54 0.93
C TYR A 61 -4.57 5.70 -0.21
N ILE A 62 -4.93 6.41 -1.28
CA ILE A 62 -4.05 6.67 -2.42
C ILE A 62 -2.84 7.51 -1.98
N SER A 63 -3.05 8.52 -1.14
CA SER A 63 -1.95 9.34 -0.63
C SER A 63 -0.92 8.52 0.16
N GLU A 64 -1.38 7.55 0.94
CA GLU A 64 -0.51 6.65 1.70
C GLU A 64 0.22 5.66 0.78
N VAL A 65 -0.43 5.12 -0.24
CA VAL A 65 0.21 4.29 -1.27
C VAL A 65 1.33 5.05 -1.98
N VAL A 66 1.07 6.29 -2.38
CA VAL A 66 2.08 7.14 -3.04
C VAL A 66 3.24 7.46 -2.08
N ARG A 67 2.94 7.85 -0.84
CA ARG A 67 3.94 8.13 0.19
C ARG A 67 4.84 6.93 0.45
N SER A 68 4.25 5.74 0.61
CA SER A 68 4.96 4.49 0.85
C SER A 68 5.82 4.09 -0.35
N GLY A 69 5.27 4.21 -1.57
CA GLY A 69 6.00 3.88 -2.80
C GLY A 69 7.23 4.78 -3.03
N ILE A 70 7.11 6.09 -2.80
CA ILE A 70 8.26 7.00 -2.85
C ILE A 70 9.26 6.68 -1.73
N GLY A 71 8.75 6.42 -0.52
CA GLY A 71 9.57 6.09 0.64
C GLY A 71 10.32 4.77 0.55
N SER A 72 9.91 3.86 -0.32
CA SER A 72 10.57 2.57 -0.56
C SER A 72 11.80 2.67 -1.47
N ILE A 73 12.04 3.81 -2.12
CA ILE A 73 13.24 4.02 -2.93
C ILE A 73 14.44 4.22 -2.02
N HIS A 74 15.50 3.48 -2.31
CA HIS A 74 16.72 3.51 -1.49
C HIS A 74 17.34 4.92 -1.44
N ARG A 75 17.73 5.39 -0.25
CA ARG A 75 18.30 6.72 -0.03
C ARG A 75 19.53 7.00 -0.89
N GLY A 76 20.33 5.98 -1.17
CA GLY A 76 21.49 6.08 -2.05
C GLY A 76 21.17 6.60 -3.47
N GLN A 77 19.95 6.41 -3.97
CA GLN A 77 19.51 6.99 -5.24
C GLN A 77 19.45 8.53 -5.18
N PHE A 78 18.98 9.09 -4.07
CA PHE A 78 18.97 10.54 -3.84
C PHE A 78 20.40 11.09 -3.65
N GLU A 79 21.24 10.36 -2.91
CA GLU A 79 22.61 10.76 -2.63
C GLU A 79 23.47 10.73 -3.89
N ALA A 80 23.35 9.67 -4.71
CA ALA A 80 24.02 9.57 -5.99
C ALA A 80 23.59 10.68 -6.97
N ALA A 81 22.28 10.96 -7.06
CA ALA A 81 21.77 12.04 -7.88
C ALA A 81 22.34 13.40 -7.44
N LYS A 82 22.38 13.66 -6.13
CA LYS A 82 22.94 14.88 -5.57
C LYS A 82 24.44 15.02 -5.85
N SER A 83 25.19 13.93 -5.75
CA SER A 83 26.63 13.90 -6.06
C SER A 83 26.92 14.18 -7.54
N GLN A 84 25.98 13.85 -8.44
CA GLN A 84 26.04 14.18 -9.86
C GLN A 84 25.54 15.60 -10.19
N GLY A 85 25.21 16.41 -9.16
CA GLY A 85 24.75 17.79 -9.35
C GLY A 85 23.28 17.95 -9.73
N PHE A 86 22.46 16.89 -9.62
CA PHE A 86 21.03 17.02 -9.85
C PHE A 86 20.36 17.87 -8.77
N SER A 87 19.48 18.78 -9.17
CA SER A 87 18.58 19.48 -8.26
C SER A 87 17.56 18.52 -7.67
N TYR A 88 16.90 18.91 -6.57
CA TYR A 88 15.84 18.09 -5.95
C TYR A 88 14.75 17.66 -6.96
N TRP A 89 14.27 18.60 -7.78
CA TRP A 89 13.23 18.31 -8.76
C TRP A 89 13.73 17.41 -9.89
N GLN A 90 14.94 17.60 -10.36
CA GLN A 90 15.55 16.70 -11.33
C GLN A 90 15.72 15.29 -10.79
N SER A 91 16.23 15.14 -9.56
CA SER A 91 16.33 13.84 -8.88
C SER A 91 14.94 13.19 -8.74
N MET A 92 13.92 13.96 -8.35
CA MET A 92 12.58 13.46 -8.16
C MET A 92 11.97 12.97 -9.48
N PHE A 93 11.96 13.78 -10.53
CA PHE A 93 11.26 13.45 -11.77
C PHE A 93 12.04 12.49 -12.68
N VAL A 94 13.37 12.55 -12.68
CA VAL A 94 14.19 11.74 -13.60
C VAL A 94 14.56 10.39 -13.00
N ILE A 95 14.78 10.32 -11.67
CA ILE A 95 15.32 9.11 -11.02
C ILE A 95 14.29 8.46 -10.12
N ILE A 96 13.71 9.21 -9.18
CA ILE A 96 12.89 8.63 -8.10
C ILE A 96 11.50 8.26 -8.60
N LEU A 97 10.78 9.18 -9.23
CA LEU A 97 9.39 9.00 -9.63
C LEU A 97 9.21 7.87 -10.65
N PRO A 98 10.05 7.68 -11.67
CA PRO A 98 9.94 6.53 -12.58
C PRO A 98 10.09 5.17 -11.88
N GLN A 99 10.91 5.09 -10.84
CA GLN A 99 11.06 3.90 -10.02
C GLN A 99 9.85 3.71 -9.09
N ALA A 100 9.44 4.79 -8.41
CA ALA A 100 8.32 4.77 -7.47
C ALA A 100 7.00 4.41 -8.17
N ILE A 101 6.72 4.92 -9.37
CA ILE A 101 5.51 4.60 -10.14
C ILE A 101 5.35 3.09 -10.33
N ARG A 102 6.41 2.37 -10.65
CA ARG A 102 6.37 0.91 -10.82
C ARG A 102 5.93 0.20 -9.53
N ILE A 103 6.33 0.72 -8.37
CA ILE A 103 5.98 0.17 -7.05
C ILE A 103 4.56 0.57 -6.64
N ILE A 104 4.11 1.77 -7.02
CA ILE A 104 2.81 2.35 -6.68
C ILE A 104 1.68 1.73 -7.53
N MET A 105 1.93 1.41 -8.79
CA MET A 105 0.88 0.95 -9.73
C MET A 105 0.11 -0.30 -9.27
N PRO A 106 0.73 -1.38 -8.76
CA PRO A 106 -0.03 -2.54 -8.29
C PRO A 106 -1.02 -2.21 -7.16
N PRO A 107 -0.63 -1.57 -6.04
CA PRO A 107 -1.58 -1.19 -5.02
C PRO A 107 -2.63 -0.17 -5.49
N LEU A 108 -2.32 0.72 -6.45
CA LEU A 108 -3.33 1.60 -7.04
C LEU A 108 -4.40 0.82 -7.82
N ALA A 109 -4.03 -0.22 -8.56
CA ALA A 109 -4.99 -1.07 -9.26
C ALA A 109 -5.91 -1.82 -8.26
N VAL A 110 -5.39 -2.25 -7.10
CA VAL A 110 -6.21 -2.79 -6.00
C VAL A 110 -7.17 -1.73 -5.47
N GLN A 111 -6.71 -0.50 -5.27
CA GLN A 111 -7.58 0.61 -4.82
C GLN A 111 -8.66 0.95 -5.84
N ALA A 112 -8.38 0.88 -7.14
CA ALA A 112 -9.38 1.07 -8.18
C ALA A 112 -10.51 0.02 -8.11
N ALA A 113 -10.16 -1.27 -7.92
CA ALA A 113 -11.14 -2.33 -7.73
C ALA A 113 -11.96 -2.14 -6.44
N ASN A 114 -11.33 -1.69 -5.36
CA ASN A 114 -12.01 -1.38 -4.09
C ASN A 114 -12.94 -0.17 -4.22
N LEU A 115 -12.53 0.86 -4.95
CA LEU A 115 -13.36 2.03 -5.23
C LEU A 115 -14.67 1.62 -5.91
N VAL A 116 -14.60 0.80 -6.96
CA VAL A 116 -15.81 0.29 -7.65
C VAL A 116 -16.72 -0.46 -6.68
N LYS A 117 -16.19 -1.34 -5.84
CA LYS A 117 -17.00 -2.07 -4.84
C LYS A 117 -17.62 -1.12 -3.80
N ASN A 118 -16.88 -0.12 -3.37
CA ASN A 118 -17.32 0.85 -2.36
C ASN A 118 -18.41 1.80 -2.85
N THR A 119 -18.58 1.96 -4.18
CA THR A 119 -19.72 2.74 -4.71
C THR A 119 -21.06 2.17 -4.27
N SER A 120 -21.16 0.85 -4.03
CA SER A 120 -22.40 0.20 -3.58
C SER A 120 -22.99 0.76 -2.28
N VAL A 121 -22.15 1.40 -1.44
CA VAL A 121 -22.60 2.08 -0.22
C VAL A 121 -23.57 3.23 -0.53
N LEU A 122 -23.48 3.84 -1.71
CA LEU A 122 -24.34 4.95 -2.13
C LEU A 122 -25.79 4.52 -2.36
N ALA A 123 -26.08 3.23 -2.51
CA ALA A 123 -27.43 2.71 -2.55
C ALA A 123 -28.27 3.13 -1.31
N LEU A 124 -27.59 3.31 -0.17
CA LEU A 124 -28.23 3.67 1.11
C LEU A 124 -28.67 5.16 1.19
N ILE A 125 -28.11 6.01 0.35
CA ILE A 125 -28.47 7.43 0.24
C ILE A 125 -29.13 7.78 -1.09
N ALA A 126 -29.63 6.77 -1.83
CA ALA A 126 -30.20 6.92 -3.17
C ALA A 126 -29.23 7.57 -4.18
N GLY A 127 -27.96 7.18 -4.13
CA GLY A 127 -26.88 7.75 -4.94
C GLY A 127 -26.86 7.40 -6.42
N GLY A 128 -27.83 6.61 -6.91
CA GLY A 128 -28.02 6.37 -8.35
C GLY A 128 -26.91 5.53 -9.01
N GLU A 129 -26.42 4.47 -8.34
CA GLU A 129 -25.43 3.54 -8.85
C GLU A 129 -26.02 2.10 -9.02
N LEU A 130 -25.19 1.14 -9.43
CA LEU A 130 -25.65 -0.23 -9.76
C LEU A 130 -26.47 -0.89 -8.64
N MET A 131 -26.01 -0.83 -7.40
CA MET A 131 -26.71 -1.44 -6.27
C MET A 131 -28.03 -0.74 -5.96
N TYR A 132 -28.08 0.60 -6.08
CA TYR A 132 -29.30 1.37 -5.96
C TYR A 132 -30.36 0.95 -6.98
N PHE A 133 -30.00 0.86 -8.27
CA PHE A 133 -30.94 0.43 -9.31
C PHE A 133 -31.34 -1.04 -9.12
N SER A 134 -30.42 -1.89 -8.66
CA SER A 134 -30.74 -3.29 -8.33
C SER A 134 -31.76 -3.36 -7.21
N ASN A 135 -31.59 -2.61 -6.12
CA ASN A 135 -32.55 -2.53 -5.01
C ASN A 135 -33.92 -2.03 -5.47
N SER A 136 -33.94 -0.97 -6.29
CA SER A 136 -35.18 -0.40 -6.81
C SER A 136 -35.94 -1.39 -7.70
N PHE A 137 -35.23 -2.10 -8.58
CA PHE A 137 -35.84 -3.12 -9.44
C PHE A 137 -36.31 -4.34 -8.63
N ALA A 138 -35.51 -4.81 -7.67
CA ALA A 138 -35.90 -5.92 -6.80
C ALA A 138 -37.16 -5.57 -5.98
N GLY A 139 -37.24 -4.35 -5.46
CA GLY A 139 -38.41 -3.86 -4.74
C GLY A 139 -39.67 -3.75 -5.60
N ALA A 140 -39.51 -3.30 -6.85
CA ALA A 140 -40.63 -3.18 -7.80
C ALA A 140 -41.16 -4.52 -8.31
N THR A 141 -40.29 -5.54 -8.41
CA THR A 141 -40.63 -6.83 -9.02
C THR A 141 -40.75 -7.97 -8.00
N SER A 142 -40.31 -7.79 -6.76
CA SER A 142 -40.16 -8.80 -5.72
C SER A 142 -39.17 -9.93 -6.04
N TYR A 143 -38.37 -9.81 -7.10
CA TYR A 143 -37.35 -10.79 -7.52
C TYR A 143 -35.98 -10.51 -6.89
N TYR A 144 -35.88 -10.48 -5.56
CA TYR A 144 -34.63 -10.13 -4.84
C TYR A 144 -33.46 -11.06 -5.17
N GLY A 145 -33.66 -12.38 -5.11
CA GLY A 145 -32.60 -13.36 -5.35
C GLY A 145 -31.95 -13.23 -6.74
N PRO A 146 -32.73 -13.36 -7.83
CA PRO A 146 -32.19 -13.23 -9.19
C PRO A 146 -31.51 -11.87 -9.44
N VAL A 147 -32.09 -10.78 -8.96
CA VAL A 147 -31.54 -9.42 -9.14
C VAL A 147 -30.19 -9.27 -8.47
N TYR A 148 -30.04 -9.73 -7.23
CA TYR A 148 -28.75 -9.63 -6.54
C TYR A 148 -27.69 -10.56 -7.12
N VAL A 149 -28.07 -11.72 -7.66
CA VAL A 149 -27.12 -12.56 -8.41
C VAL A 149 -26.61 -11.85 -9.65
N VAL A 150 -27.51 -11.22 -10.42
CA VAL A 150 -27.10 -10.42 -11.59
C VAL A 150 -26.22 -9.24 -11.18
N ALA A 151 -26.59 -8.49 -10.15
CA ALA A 151 -25.77 -7.40 -9.63
C ALA A 151 -24.37 -7.86 -9.20
N ALA A 152 -24.28 -9.00 -8.50
CA ALA A 152 -23.00 -9.59 -8.11
C ALA A 152 -22.14 -9.98 -9.32
N LEU A 153 -22.75 -10.56 -10.37
CA LEU A 153 -22.06 -10.89 -11.62
C LEU A 153 -21.56 -9.65 -12.35
N LEU A 154 -22.32 -8.55 -12.35
CA LEU A 154 -21.91 -7.29 -12.94
C LEU A 154 -20.74 -6.65 -12.17
N TYR A 155 -20.80 -6.60 -10.83
CA TYR A 155 -19.66 -6.17 -10.01
C TYR A 155 -18.44 -7.04 -10.24
N PHE A 156 -18.62 -8.38 -10.31
CA PHE A 156 -17.53 -9.29 -10.61
C PHE A 156 -16.91 -9.02 -11.97
N ALA A 157 -17.73 -8.83 -13.01
CA ALA A 157 -17.27 -8.53 -14.37
C ALA A 157 -16.44 -7.25 -14.47
N ILE A 158 -16.73 -6.25 -13.63
CA ILE A 158 -15.98 -4.98 -13.57
C ILE A 158 -14.73 -5.13 -12.69
N CYS A 159 -14.86 -5.72 -11.50
CA CYS A 159 -13.78 -5.78 -10.53
C CYS A 159 -12.73 -6.86 -10.86
N PHE A 160 -13.12 -7.96 -11.50
CA PHE A 160 -12.21 -9.05 -11.83
C PHE A 160 -11.06 -8.62 -12.76
N PRO A 161 -11.31 -7.92 -13.89
CA PRO A 161 -10.23 -7.43 -14.73
C PRO A 161 -9.28 -6.47 -13.99
N LEU A 162 -9.82 -5.57 -13.13
CA LEU A 162 -9.00 -4.65 -12.33
C LEU A 162 -8.10 -5.41 -11.35
N SER A 163 -8.64 -6.43 -10.69
CA SER A 163 -7.87 -7.27 -9.76
C SER A 163 -6.79 -8.08 -10.50
N ARG A 164 -7.10 -8.60 -11.70
CA ARG A 164 -6.12 -9.31 -12.54
C ARG A 164 -5.02 -8.37 -13.03
N LEU A 165 -5.36 -7.13 -13.37
CA LEU A 165 -4.40 -6.10 -13.72
C LEU A 165 -3.45 -5.80 -12.55
N ALA A 166 -3.98 -5.69 -11.33
CA ALA A 166 -3.16 -5.48 -10.13
C ALA A 166 -2.11 -6.59 -9.96
N LEU A 167 -2.55 -7.86 -10.04
CA LEU A 167 -1.65 -9.01 -9.95
C LEU A 167 -0.62 -9.04 -11.09
N TYR A 168 -1.02 -8.72 -12.31
CA TYR A 168 -0.09 -8.65 -13.44
C TYR A 168 1.00 -7.59 -13.23
N LEU A 169 0.61 -6.40 -12.76
CA LEU A 169 1.54 -5.31 -12.45
C LEU A 169 2.49 -5.70 -11.29
N GLU A 170 1.98 -6.38 -10.26
CA GLU A 170 2.80 -6.86 -9.15
C GLU A 170 3.85 -7.86 -9.60
N HIS A 171 3.47 -8.88 -10.39
CA HIS A 171 4.41 -9.87 -10.92
C HIS A 171 5.50 -9.22 -11.76
N ARG A 172 5.14 -8.27 -12.63
CA ARG A 172 6.10 -7.56 -13.46
C ARG A 172 7.10 -6.73 -12.63
N THR A 173 6.64 -6.14 -11.53
CA THR A 173 7.50 -5.35 -10.64
C THR A 173 8.43 -6.22 -9.79
N ARG A 174 7.95 -7.38 -9.31
CA ARG A 174 8.75 -8.34 -8.53
C ARG A 174 9.89 -8.93 -9.35
N SER A 175 9.64 -9.30 -10.60
CA SER A 175 10.66 -9.89 -11.48
C SER A 175 11.88 -8.98 -11.64
N HIS A 176 11.68 -7.68 -11.75
CA HIS A 176 12.79 -6.71 -11.83
C HIS A 176 13.57 -6.51 -10.53
N ARG A 177 12.95 -6.77 -9.36
CA ARG A 177 13.64 -6.67 -8.07
C ARG A 177 14.60 -7.84 -7.86
N HIS A 178 14.21 -9.05 -8.22
CA HIS A 178 15.04 -10.24 -8.05
C HIS A 178 16.31 -10.19 -8.91
N LEU A 179 16.20 -9.70 -10.14
CA LEU A 179 17.36 -9.52 -11.01
C LEU A 179 18.37 -8.50 -10.41
N ALA A 180 17.87 -7.33 -9.99
CA ALA A 180 18.75 -6.30 -9.42
C ALA A 180 19.42 -6.69 -8.08
N THR A 181 18.79 -7.57 -7.31
CA THR A 181 19.34 -8.04 -6.02
C THR A 181 20.26 -9.23 -6.24
N GLY A 182 19.96 -10.12 -7.19
CA GLY A 182 20.80 -11.26 -7.58
C GLY A 182 22.15 -10.80 -8.12
N ASP A 183 22.13 -9.89 -9.11
CA ASP A 183 23.34 -9.34 -9.72
C ASP A 183 24.21 -8.60 -8.70
N ALA A 184 23.62 -7.86 -7.75
CA ALA A 184 24.36 -7.16 -6.70
C ALA A 184 24.99 -8.13 -5.68
N THR A 185 24.32 -9.23 -5.36
CA THR A 185 24.84 -10.24 -4.43
C THR A 185 25.97 -11.06 -5.08
N GLU A 186 25.84 -11.35 -6.36
CA GLU A 186 26.83 -12.08 -7.15
C GLU A 186 28.10 -11.23 -7.37
N ALA A 187 27.93 -9.94 -7.68
CA ALA A 187 29.03 -8.98 -7.79
C ALA A 187 29.80 -8.79 -6.47
N LEU A 188 29.08 -8.74 -5.33
CA LEU A 188 29.72 -8.67 -4.00
C LEU A 188 30.42 -9.97 -3.63
N ALA A 189 29.92 -11.14 -4.06
CA ALA A 189 30.56 -12.41 -3.85
C ALA A 189 31.84 -12.57 -4.68
N GLU A 190 31.85 -12.09 -5.93
CA GLU A 190 33.03 -12.06 -6.77
C GLU A 190 34.12 -11.12 -6.20
N ASP A 191 33.74 -9.91 -5.77
CA ASP A 191 34.67 -8.94 -5.18
C ASP A 191 35.31 -9.44 -3.87
N THR A 192 34.54 -10.21 -3.07
CA THR A 192 35.09 -10.86 -1.86
C THR A 192 35.98 -12.07 -2.15
N MET A 193 35.83 -12.74 -3.29
CA MET A 193 36.72 -13.82 -3.71
C MET A 193 38.04 -13.30 -4.32
N GLU A 194 38.02 -12.14 -4.97
CA GLU A 194 39.21 -11.56 -5.63
C GLU A 194 40.18 -10.87 -4.65
N VAL A 195 39.72 -10.51 -3.44
CA VAL A 195 40.53 -9.86 -2.39
C VAL A 195 41.35 -10.88 -1.55
N THR A 196 41.31 -12.18 -1.85
CA THR A 196 42.15 -13.17 -1.13
C THR A 196 43.14 -13.89 -2.03
N PRO A 197 44.21 -13.24 -2.50
CA PRO A 197 45.45 -13.96 -2.83
C PRO A 197 46.48 -13.69 -1.75
N GLY A 198 46.68 -14.63 -0.85
CA GLY A 198 47.94 -14.76 -0.10
C GLY A 198 47.94 -14.30 1.34
N THR A 199 47.21 -14.95 2.22
CA THR A 199 47.63 -15.10 3.61
C THR A 199 47.70 -16.59 3.95
N HIS A 200 48.83 -17.18 3.63
CA HIS A 200 49.24 -18.44 4.20
C HIS A 200 49.36 -18.31 5.74
N ASP A 201 48.54 -19.06 6.46
CA ASP A 201 48.87 -19.82 7.62
C ASP A 201 49.49 -19.11 8.84
N ILE A 202 48.66 -18.40 9.62
CA ILE A 202 48.93 -18.19 11.06
C ILE A 202 47.69 -18.36 11.99
N THR A 203 46.50 -18.66 11.51
CA THR A 203 45.28 -18.64 12.36
C THR A 203 44.52 -19.95 12.46
N GLY A 204 45.07 -21.07 12.01
CA GLY A 204 44.42 -22.39 12.09
C GLY A 204 44.25 -22.97 13.53
N ARG A 205 44.81 -22.32 14.55
CA ARG A 205 44.67 -22.79 15.95
C ARG A 205 43.78 -21.89 16.84
N ALA A 206 43.64 -20.64 16.52
CA ALA A 206 42.82 -19.71 17.34
C ALA A 206 41.33 -19.76 17.05
N ALA A 207 40.91 -20.19 15.86
CA ALA A 207 39.50 -20.22 15.46
C ALA A 207 38.75 -21.47 15.99
N ALA A 208 39.47 -22.57 16.28
CA ALA A 208 38.85 -23.79 16.80
C ALA A 208 38.42 -23.66 18.27
N ASP A 209 39.14 -22.90 19.08
CA ASP A 209 38.84 -22.72 20.50
C ASP A 209 37.73 -21.70 20.77
N THR A 210 37.46 -20.75 19.81
CA THR A 210 36.42 -19.72 19.98
C THR A 210 35.03 -20.24 19.57
N MET A 211 34.94 -21.24 18.68
CA MET A 211 33.66 -21.84 18.30
C MET A 211 33.11 -22.86 19.28
N ALA A 212 33.95 -23.44 20.14
CA ALA A 212 33.50 -24.40 21.16
C ALA A 212 32.88 -23.71 22.39
N GLY A 213 33.15 -22.41 22.62
CA GLY A 213 32.66 -21.67 23.79
C GLY A 213 31.39 -20.82 23.54
N GLY A 214 31.00 -20.56 22.28
CA GLY A 214 29.99 -19.57 21.94
C GLY A 214 28.56 -20.08 21.76
N VAL A 215 28.34 -21.40 21.74
CA VAL A 215 26.99 -21.95 21.38
C VAL A 215 26.12 -22.26 22.60
N GLN A 216 26.64 -22.13 23.82
CA GLN A 216 25.94 -22.58 25.03
C GLN A 216 25.16 -21.50 25.81
N THR A 217 25.10 -20.25 25.32
CA THR A 217 24.42 -19.15 26.05
C THR A 217 23.23 -18.52 25.36
N MET A 218 22.75 -19.04 24.23
CA MET A 218 21.67 -18.39 23.48
C MET A 218 20.31 -19.11 23.42
N TYR A 219 20.17 -20.27 24.08
CA TYR A 219 18.87 -20.93 24.26
C TYR A 219 18.66 -21.22 25.74
N GLY A 220 17.93 -20.31 26.40
CA GLY A 220 17.39 -20.57 27.74
C GLY A 220 16.48 -21.80 27.68
N THR A 221 16.77 -22.79 28.52
CA THR A 221 15.96 -23.99 28.73
C THR A 221 14.55 -23.60 29.16
N VAL A 222 13.55 -23.84 28.30
CA VAL A 222 12.14 -23.85 28.67
C VAL A 222 11.84 -25.24 29.25
N ASP A 223 11.71 -25.30 30.56
CA ASP A 223 11.29 -26.48 31.30
C ASP A 223 9.79 -26.73 31.08
N ILE A 224 9.44 -27.70 30.26
CA ILE A 224 8.05 -28.14 30.09
C ILE A 224 7.81 -29.30 31.06
N ALA A 225 7.26 -29.03 32.22
CA ALA A 225 6.81 -30.05 33.15
C ALA A 225 5.61 -30.83 32.56
N PRO A 226 5.57 -32.18 32.66
CA PRO A 226 4.45 -32.98 32.15
C PRO A 226 3.21 -32.85 33.05
N ALA A 227 2.07 -32.50 32.43
CA ALA A 227 0.76 -32.51 33.09
C ALA A 227 0.38 -33.94 33.50
N ARG A 228 0.24 -34.19 34.80
CA ARG A 228 -0.33 -35.43 35.37
C ARG A 228 -1.84 -35.46 35.13
N ALA A 229 -2.31 -36.52 34.50
CA ALA A 229 -3.71 -36.92 34.41
C ALA A 229 -4.29 -37.23 35.80
N ARG A 230 -5.47 -36.68 36.05
CA ARG A 230 -6.56 -37.30 36.86
C ARG A 230 -7.91 -36.84 36.33
#